data_b6defee4644bd708b1dba75b134adfb7
#
_entry.id   b6defee4644bd708b1dba75b134adfb7
#
_cell.length_a   1.000
_cell.length_b   1.000
_cell.length_c   1.000
_cell.angle_alpha   90.00
_cell.angle_beta   90.00
_cell.angle_gamma   90.00
#
_symmetry.space_group_name_H-M   'P 1'
#
loop_
_entity.id
_entity.type
_entity.pdbx_description
1 polymer ?
#
loop_
_entity_poly.entity_id
_entity_poly.type
_entity_poly.pdbx_seq_one_letter_code
_entity_poly.pdbx_strand_id
1 'polypeptide(L)'
;MIDLTLMAKLLNALKPETKLILLGDKDQLASVEAGAILGELGRFVNAAKPTYSSSMAQYLQATTGMTLPSEDKVNAISDSICYLQVSRRFGANPEVGELATTVNLGNATKSWQLLQQYQQHQDKYCGVYLTDFAHYLTNKDDVQQRKACVKLIVDRAAEEYARYLQHIPSEGVLHEEQVRSIFAAFNRIRFLTALRVGEFGVEQLNLAIAEKLRQKRLLQFHQEREWYIGKPIMVTQNDSGAGLYNGDIGIYLGH
;
A
#
# COMPACT_ATOMS: atom_id res chain seq x y z
N MET A 1 -2.47 9.79 9.51
CA MET A 1 -3.01 8.85 10.54
C MET A 1 -3.08 9.59 11.86
N ILE A 2 -4.08 9.33 12.66
CA ILE A 2 -4.29 9.97 13.98
C ILE A 2 -3.86 8.94 15.04
N ASP A 3 -2.83 9.30 15.82
CA ASP A 3 -2.37 8.53 16.97
C ASP A 3 -3.26 8.77 18.21
N LEU A 4 -3.02 8.00 19.28
CA LEU A 4 -3.82 8.10 20.50
C LEU A 4 -3.72 9.48 21.16
N THR A 5 -2.55 10.11 21.14
CA THR A 5 -2.32 11.42 21.75
C THR A 5 -3.08 12.52 21.02
N LEU A 6 -3.03 12.50 19.69
CA LEU A 6 -3.76 13.47 18.87
C LEU A 6 -5.27 13.28 18.98
N MET A 7 -5.74 12.01 19.02
CA MET A 7 -7.16 11.73 19.24
C MET A 7 -7.65 12.22 20.62
N ALA A 8 -6.87 12.02 21.67
CA ALA A 8 -7.20 12.53 22.99
C ALA A 8 -7.31 14.07 23.00
N LYS A 9 -6.37 14.77 22.36
CA LYS A 9 -6.42 16.22 22.21
C LYS A 9 -7.64 16.68 21.41
N LEU A 10 -7.96 15.97 20.32
CA LEU A 10 -9.15 16.24 19.50
C LEU A 10 -10.42 16.11 20.35
N LEU A 11 -10.60 14.99 21.04
CA LEU A 11 -11.80 14.74 21.87
C LEU A 11 -11.94 15.79 22.97
N ASN A 12 -10.84 16.19 23.62
CA ASN A 12 -10.86 17.22 24.65
C ASN A 12 -11.18 18.63 24.11
N ALA A 13 -10.93 18.88 22.82
CA ALA A 13 -11.25 20.16 22.19
C ALA A 13 -12.68 20.25 21.65
N LEU A 14 -13.39 19.13 21.55
CA LEU A 14 -14.76 19.10 21.05
C LEU A 14 -15.78 19.47 22.14
N LYS A 15 -16.82 20.17 21.74
CA LYS A 15 -17.97 20.41 22.62
C LYS A 15 -18.80 19.14 22.77
N PRO A 16 -19.53 18.94 23.90
CA PRO A 16 -20.33 17.73 24.13
C PRO A 16 -21.35 17.41 23.02
N GLU A 17 -21.89 18.42 22.37
CA GLU A 17 -22.91 18.26 21.30
C GLU A 17 -22.30 18.02 19.91
N THR A 18 -20.98 18.02 19.79
CA THR A 18 -20.31 17.86 18.49
C THR A 18 -20.47 16.43 17.98
N LYS A 19 -20.92 16.28 16.75
CA LYS A 19 -20.94 15.00 16.05
C LYS A 19 -19.57 14.77 15.42
N LEU A 20 -18.91 13.67 15.80
CA LEU A 20 -17.61 13.26 15.25
C LEU A 20 -17.81 12.09 14.30
N ILE A 21 -17.40 12.25 13.04
CA ILE A 21 -17.42 11.19 12.03
C ILE A 21 -15.98 10.85 11.71
N LEU A 22 -15.58 9.60 11.98
CA LEU A 22 -14.25 9.08 11.67
C LEU A 22 -14.32 8.26 10.37
N LEU A 23 -13.56 8.65 9.38
CA LEU A 23 -13.44 7.95 8.10
C LEU A 23 -12.04 7.35 7.97
N GLY A 24 -11.95 6.10 7.54
CA GLY A 24 -10.66 5.45 7.34
C GLY A 24 -10.79 3.95 7.10
N ASP A 25 -9.66 3.29 7.14
CA ASP A 25 -9.53 1.86 6.93
C ASP A 25 -8.83 1.24 8.15
N LYS A 26 -9.54 0.36 8.87
CA LYS A 26 -9.03 -0.29 10.09
C LYS A 26 -7.88 -1.27 9.82
N ASP A 27 -7.79 -1.77 8.58
CA ASP A 27 -6.83 -2.80 8.17
C ASP A 27 -5.57 -2.19 7.52
N GLN A 28 -5.52 -0.85 7.36
CA GLN A 28 -4.29 -0.19 6.94
C GLN A 28 -3.25 -0.18 8.07
N LEU A 29 -1.98 -0.11 7.65
CA LEU A 29 -0.85 -0.02 8.59
C LEU A 29 -1.09 1.08 9.62
N ALA A 30 -0.88 0.73 10.88
CA ALA A 30 -0.94 1.67 11.99
C ALA A 30 0.10 2.80 11.84
N SER A 31 -0.12 3.91 12.54
CA SER A 31 0.90 4.96 12.69
C SER A 31 2.15 4.40 13.36
N VAL A 32 3.30 5.01 13.12
CA VAL A 32 4.57 4.67 13.80
C VAL A 32 4.45 4.85 15.32
N GLU A 33 3.60 5.78 15.76
CA GLU A 33 3.26 6.00 17.17
C GLU A 33 2.10 5.08 17.61
N ALA A 34 2.09 4.73 18.89
CA ALA A 34 1.13 3.78 19.45
C ALA A 34 -0.32 4.23 19.29
N GLY A 35 -1.17 3.32 18.79
CA GLY A 35 -2.61 3.45 18.75
C GLY A 35 -3.23 3.42 17.35
N ALA A 36 -3.76 2.26 16.97
CA ALA A 36 -4.61 2.09 15.78
C ALA A 36 -6.08 2.32 16.18
N ILE A 37 -6.48 3.57 16.41
CA ILE A 37 -7.80 3.90 17.00
C ILE A 37 -8.96 3.29 16.23
N LEU A 38 -8.98 3.41 14.90
CA LEU A 38 -10.02 2.78 14.08
C LEU A 38 -10.00 1.25 14.17
N GLY A 39 -8.80 0.67 14.26
CA GLY A 39 -8.63 -0.77 14.48
C GLY A 39 -9.22 -1.20 15.84
N GLU A 40 -8.93 -0.46 16.88
CA GLU A 40 -9.46 -0.74 18.23
C GLU A 40 -10.98 -0.57 18.32
N LEU A 41 -11.53 0.51 17.76
CA LEU A 41 -12.97 0.70 17.68
C LEU A 41 -13.67 -0.40 16.88
N GLY A 42 -13.05 -0.81 15.76
CA GLY A 42 -13.56 -1.84 14.87
C GLY A 42 -13.48 -3.27 15.42
N ARG A 43 -12.75 -3.53 16.51
CA ARG A 43 -12.61 -4.89 17.10
C ARG A 43 -13.92 -5.49 17.57
N PHE A 44 -14.84 -4.66 18.00
CA PHE A 44 -16.11 -5.07 18.59
C PHE A 44 -17.18 -5.40 17.56
N VAL A 45 -16.90 -5.21 16.27
CA VAL A 45 -17.85 -5.43 15.19
C VAL A 45 -17.25 -6.37 14.15
N ASN A 46 -18.00 -7.39 13.77
CA ASN A 46 -17.59 -8.30 12.70
C ASN A 46 -17.77 -7.60 11.34
N ALA A 47 -16.65 -7.21 10.71
CA ALA A 47 -16.68 -6.52 9.43
C ALA A 47 -17.32 -7.35 8.29
N ALA A 48 -17.21 -8.67 8.33
CA ALA A 48 -17.79 -9.56 7.31
C ALA A 48 -19.31 -9.73 7.48
N LYS A 49 -19.81 -9.59 8.72
CA LYS A 49 -21.24 -9.69 9.04
C LYS A 49 -21.59 -8.68 10.13
N PRO A 50 -21.64 -7.38 9.82
CA PRO A 50 -22.00 -6.38 10.81
C PRO A 50 -23.44 -6.60 11.28
N THR A 51 -23.65 -6.57 12.60
CA THR A 51 -24.97 -6.67 13.23
C THR A 51 -25.22 -5.43 14.06
N TYR A 52 -26.47 -5.01 14.10
CA TYR A 52 -26.93 -3.79 14.75
C TYR A 52 -27.96 -4.13 15.84
N SER A 53 -28.22 -3.21 16.73
CA SER A 53 -29.36 -3.36 17.66
C SER A 53 -30.68 -3.41 16.90
N SER A 54 -31.69 -4.07 17.45
CA SER A 54 -33.01 -4.14 16.83
C SER A 54 -33.62 -2.75 16.59
N SER A 55 -33.36 -1.79 17.51
CA SER A 55 -33.81 -0.41 17.36
C SER A 55 -33.11 0.33 16.21
N MET A 56 -31.80 0.17 16.07
CA MET A 56 -31.04 0.78 14.98
C MET A 56 -31.42 0.16 13.63
N ALA A 57 -31.57 -1.16 13.54
CA ALA A 57 -32.00 -1.82 12.32
C ALA A 57 -33.40 -1.35 11.85
N GLN A 58 -34.35 -1.19 12.77
CA GLN A 58 -35.68 -0.63 12.46
C GLN A 58 -35.60 0.82 11.98
N TYR A 59 -34.80 1.65 12.66
CA TYR A 59 -34.58 3.02 12.25
C TYR A 59 -33.98 3.13 10.85
N LEU A 60 -32.96 2.33 10.56
CA LEU A 60 -32.31 2.32 9.24
C LEU A 60 -33.26 1.77 8.16
N GLN A 61 -34.06 0.76 8.47
CA GLN A 61 -35.07 0.27 7.53
C GLN A 61 -36.12 1.36 7.21
N ALA A 62 -36.60 2.06 8.23
CA ALA A 62 -37.58 3.11 8.03
C ALA A 62 -37.03 4.31 7.24
N THR A 63 -35.74 4.64 7.41
CA THR A 63 -35.12 5.82 6.78
C THR A 63 -34.52 5.55 5.42
N THR A 64 -34.00 4.33 5.19
CA THR A 64 -33.24 3.98 3.97
C THR A 64 -33.89 2.90 3.13
N GLY A 65 -34.89 2.20 3.65
CA GLY A 65 -35.49 1.00 3.04
C GLY A 65 -34.61 -0.25 3.09
N MET A 66 -33.43 -0.18 3.70
CA MET A 66 -32.48 -1.30 3.76
C MET A 66 -32.76 -2.18 4.98
N THR A 67 -32.89 -3.50 4.76
CA THR A 67 -32.98 -4.48 5.85
C THR A 67 -31.58 -4.90 6.26
N LEU A 68 -31.20 -4.64 7.52
CA LEU A 68 -29.90 -4.97 8.07
C LEU A 68 -30.01 -6.08 9.12
N PRO A 69 -28.97 -6.92 9.29
CA PRO A 69 -28.93 -7.92 10.32
C PRO A 69 -28.98 -7.28 11.70
N SER A 70 -29.81 -7.81 12.60
CA SER A 70 -29.96 -7.33 13.97
C SER A 70 -29.84 -8.47 14.96
N GLU A 71 -29.36 -8.13 16.15
CA GLU A 71 -29.26 -9.02 17.32
C GLU A 71 -29.70 -8.26 18.58
N ASP A 72 -30.27 -8.99 19.54
CA ASP A 72 -30.75 -8.37 20.79
C ASP A 72 -29.62 -7.89 21.70
N LYS A 73 -28.43 -8.51 21.56
CA LYS A 73 -27.24 -8.16 22.34
C LYS A 73 -26.10 -7.84 21.40
N VAL A 74 -25.95 -6.58 21.07
CA VAL A 74 -24.78 -6.04 20.36
C VAL A 74 -23.95 -5.14 21.26
N ASN A 75 -22.68 -4.96 20.91
CA ASN A 75 -21.87 -3.96 21.61
C ASN A 75 -22.44 -2.56 21.33
N ALA A 76 -22.49 -1.68 22.33
CA ALA A 76 -23.05 -0.33 22.20
C ALA A 76 -22.43 0.49 21.05
N ILE A 77 -21.16 0.25 20.71
CA ILE A 77 -20.50 0.94 19.59
C ILE A 77 -20.93 0.41 18.22
N SER A 78 -21.54 -0.78 18.15
CA SER A 78 -21.93 -1.40 16.86
C SER A 78 -22.88 -0.52 16.05
N ASP A 79 -23.80 0.16 16.73
CA ASP A 79 -24.78 1.06 16.09
C ASP A 79 -24.13 2.34 15.51
N SER A 80 -22.88 2.61 15.89
CA SER A 80 -22.11 3.78 15.42
C SER A 80 -21.06 3.43 14.37
N ILE A 81 -20.97 2.16 13.94
CA ILE A 81 -19.97 1.71 12.98
C ILE A 81 -20.63 1.22 11.69
N CYS A 82 -20.21 1.76 10.57
CA CYS A 82 -20.61 1.31 9.25
C CYS A 82 -19.40 0.78 8.47
N TYR A 83 -19.50 -0.45 7.95
CA TYR A 83 -18.50 -1.02 7.06
C TYR A 83 -18.94 -0.95 5.61
N LEU A 84 -18.13 -0.31 4.78
CA LEU A 84 -18.32 -0.33 3.33
C LEU A 84 -17.87 -1.71 2.79
N GLN A 85 -18.82 -2.46 2.23
CA GLN A 85 -18.61 -3.86 1.81
C GLN A 85 -18.13 -3.98 0.34
N VAL A 86 -18.48 -3.02 -0.51
CA VAL A 86 -18.20 -3.12 -1.95
C VAL A 86 -16.96 -2.34 -2.30
N SER A 87 -15.91 -3.05 -2.71
CA SER A 87 -14.71 -2.43 -3.28
C SER A 87 -14.96 -2.02 -4.73
N ARG A 88 -14.80 -0.74 -5.03
CA ARG A 88 -14.84 -0.23 -6.41
C ARG A 88 -13.45 -0.17 -7.06
N ARG A 89 -12.39 -0.35 -6.26
CA ARG A 89 -10.99 -0.30 -6.73
C ARG A 89 -10.60 -1.53 -7.52
N PHE A 90 -11.09 -2.71 -7.14
CA PHE A 90 -10.67 -3.99 -7.70
C PHE A 90 -11.66 -4.57 -8.71
N GLY A 91 -12.54 -3.73 -9.31
CA GLY A 91 -13.57 -4.21 -10.22
C GLY A 91 -13.04 -4.95 -11.45
N ALA A 92 -11.87 -4.58 -11.96
CA ALA A 92 -11.24 -5.24 -13.10
C ALA A 92 -10.40 -6.48 -12.70
N ASN A 93 -9.94 -6.52 -11.43
CA ASN A 93 -9.09 -7.60 -10.91
C ASN A 93 -9.63 -8.05 -9.54
N PRO A 94 -10.76 -8.78 -9.52
CA PRO A 94 -11.42 -9.20 -8.27
C PRO A 94 -10.52 -10.10 -7.40
N GLU A 95 -9.57 -10.84 -8.00
CA GLU A 95 -8.60 -11.69 -7.31
C GLU A 95 -7.72 -10.90 -6.33
N VAL A 96 -7.40 -9.64 -6.61
CA VAL A 96 -6.64 -8.78 -5.69
C VAL A 96 -7.44 -8.52 -4.42
N GLY A 97 -8.74 -8.23 -4.57
CA GLY A 97 -9.67 -8.03 -3.46
C GLY A 97 -9.90 -9.30 -2.65
N GLU A 98 -10.05 -10.44 -3.31
CA GLU A 98 -10.23 -11.75 -2.66
C GLU A 98 -8.99 -12.13 -1.82
N LEU A 99 -7.80 -11.98 -2.40
CA LEU A 99 -6.54 -12.23 -1.68
C LEU A 99 -6.40 -11.27 -0.48
N ALA A 100 -6.64 -9.98 -0.67
CA ALA A 100 -6.58 -8.99 0.41
C ALA A 100 -7.52 -9.34 1.57
N THR A 101 -8.74 -9.80 1.25
CA THR A 101 -9.72 -10.23 2.27
C THR A 101 -9.21 -11.41 3.07
N THR A 102 -8.65 -12.44 2.41
CA THR A 102 -8.14 -13.63 3.13
C THR A 102 -6.92 -13.31 3.98
N VAL A 103 -6.06 -12.39 3.52
CA VAL A 103 -4.89 -11.90 4.28
C VAL A 103 -5.34 -11.12 5.52
N ASN A 104 -6.31 -10.20 5.37
CA ASN A 104 -6.82 -9.40 6.49
C ASN A 104 -7.53 -10.26 7.55
N LEU A 105 -8.15 -11.37 7.13
CA LEU A 105 -8.74 -12.36 8.03
C LEU A 105 -7.70 -13.27 8.72
N GLY A 106 -6.41 -13.13 8.38
CA GLY A 106 -5.33 -13.97 8.90
C GLY A 106 -5.39 -15.43 8.42
N ASN A 107 -6.14 -15.71 7.35
CA ASN A 107 -6.29 -17.05 6.81
C ASN A 107 -5.15 -17.41 5.85
N ALA A 108 -3.98 -17.73 6.42
CA ALA A 108 -2.77 -18.05 5.66
C ALA A 108 -2.97 -19.21 4.69
N THR A 109 -3.67 -20.27 5.10
CA THR A 109 -3.93 -21.45 4.27
C THR A 109 -4.75 -21.08 3.03
N LYS A 110 -5.83 -20.34 3.21
CA LYS A 110 -6.67 -19.91 2.08
C LYS A 110 -5.93 -18.94 1.17
N SER A 111 -5.18 -18.00 1.74
CA SER A 111 -4.36 -17.06 0.96
C SER A 111 -3.34 -17.78 0.09
N TRP A 112 -2.67 -18.80 0.63
CA TRP A 112 -1.71 -19.61 -0.12
C TRP A 112 -2.39 -20.42 -1.24
N GLN A 113 -3.53 -21.03 -0.96
CA GLN A 113 -4.32 -21.76 -1.97
C GLN A 113 -4.75 -20.85 -3.13
N LEU A 114 -5.20 -19.62 -2.84
CA LEU A 114 -5.54 -18.63 -3.85
C LEU A 114 -4.33 -18.26 -4.73
N LEU A 115 -3.17 -17.99 -4.12
CA LEU A 115 -1.96 -17.69 -4.86
C LEU A 115 -1.55 -18.81 -5.80
N GLN A 116 -1.62 -20.07 -5.34
CA GLN A 116 -1.34 -21.25 -6.19
C GLN A 116 -2.36 -21.40 -7.32
N GLN A 117 -3.65 -21.20 -7.04
CA GLN A 117 -4.71 -21.25 -8.03
C GLN A 117 -4.52 -20.17 -9.11
N TYR A 118 -4.18 -18.94 -8.72
CA TYR A 118 -3.92 -17.84 -9.66
C TYR A 118 -2.68 -18.09 -10.52
N GLN A 119 -1.64 -18.68 -9.94
CA GLN A 119 -0.45 -19.06 -10.69
C GLN A 119 -0.74 -20.14 -11.76
N GLN A 120 -1.60 -21.12 -11.44
CA GLN A 120 -1.97 -22.20 -12.37
C GLN A 120 -2.88 -21.72 -13.51
N HIS A 121 -3.63 -20.66 -13.31
CA HIS A 121 -4.64 -20.14 -14.24
C HIS A 121 -4.41 -18.68 -14.58
N GLN A 122 -3.19 -18.31 -14.96
CA GLN A 122 -2.82 -16.94 -15.30
C GLN A 122 -3.53 -16.37 -16.54
N ASP A 123 -4.02 -17.23 -17.40
CA ASP A 123 -4.90 -16.88 -18.51
C ASP A 123 -6.23 -16.27 -18.06
N LYS A 124 -6.72 -16.70 -16.89
CA LYS A 124 -7.96 -16.21 -16.26
C LYS A 124 -7.74 -15.14 -15.21
N TYR A 125 -6.65 -15.23 -14.44
CA TYR A 125 -6.35 -14.33 -13.32
C TYR A 125 -5.07 -13.55 -13.62
N CYS A 126 -5.22 -12.34 -14.16
CA CYS A 126 -4.09 -11.52 -14.60
C CYS A 126 -3.67 -10.44 -13.59
N GLY A 127 -4.40 -10.29 -12.48
CA GLY A 127 -4.14 -9.26 -11.47
C GLY A 127 -3.18 -9.66 -10.35
N VAL A 128 -2.92 -10.98 -10.18
CA VAL A 128 -2.05 -11.50 -9.11
C VAL A 128 -1.10 -12.54 -9.68
N TYR A 129 0.20 -12.38 -9.40
CA TYR A 129 1.25 -13.32 -9.79
C TYR A 129 2.02 -13.76 -8.56
N LEU A 130 2.31 -15.05 -8.47
CA LEU A 130 3.18 -15.63 -7.45
C LEU A 130 4.55 -15.95 -8.06
N THR A 131 5.62 -15.44 -7.46
CA THR A 131 6.98 -15.94 -7.69
C THR A 131 7.45 -16.58 -6.39
N ASP A 132 7.46 -17.90 -6.36
CA ASP A 132 7.90 -18.65 -5.20
C ASP A 132 9.42 -18.82 -5.22
N PHE A 133 10.10 -18.18 -4.30
CA PHE A 133 11.55 -18.29 -4.14
C PHE A 133 11.98 -19.58 -3.42
N ALA A 134 11.07 -20.43 -2.94
CA ALA A 134 11.44 -21.69 -2.28
C ALA A 134 12.27 -22.61 -3.20
N HIS A 135 12.03 -22.57 -4.51
CA HIS A 135 12.85 -23.30 -5.48
C HIS A 135 14.28 -22.77 -5.60
N TYR A 136 14.50 -21.49 -5.30
CA TYR A 136 15.81 -20.85 -5.38
C TYR A 136 16.50 -20.77 -4.02
N LEU A 137 15.75 -20.89 -2.93
CA LEU A 137 16.21 -20.71 -1.57
C LEU A 137 16.00 -21.99 -0.75
N THR A 138 16.61 -23.08 -1.19
CA THR A 138 16.56 -24.39 -0.50
C THR A 138 17.34 -24.38 0.81
N ASN A 139 18.37 -23.54 0.90
CA ASN A 139 19.10 -23.24 2.12
C ASN A 139 19.13 -21.73 2.38
N LYS A 140 18.48 -21.28 3.47
CA LYS A 140 18.41 -19.86 3.85
C LYS A 140 19.78 -19.22 4.15
N ASP A 141 20.75 -20.02 4.54
CA ASP A 141 22.10 -19.56 4.87
C ASP A 141 23.01 -19.52 3.63
N ASP A 142 22.56 -20.05 2.50
CA ASP A 142 23.33 -20.02 1.25
C ASP A 142 23.30 -18.61 0.63
N VAL A 143 24.44 -17.94 0.72
CA VAL A 143 24.64 -16.58 0.19
C VAL A 143 24.42 -16.51 -1.33
N GLN A 144 24.79 -17.55 -2.07
CA GLN A 144 24.62 -17.55 -3.53
C GLN A 144 23.17 -17.66 -3.93
N GLN A 145 22.40 -18.49 -3.24
CA GLN A 145 20.95 -18.60 -3.47
C GLN A 145 20.22 -17.28 -3.15
N ARG A 146 20.55 -16.63 -2.02
CA ARG A 146 19.99 -15.31 -1.69
C ARG A 146 20.32 -14.27 -2.76
N LYS A 147 21.58 -14.21 -3.20
CA LYS A 147 21.98 -13.30 -4.29
C LYS A 147 21.23 -13.56 -5.60
N ALA A 148 20.95 -14.83 -5.93
CA ALA A 148 20.16 -15.18 -7.10
C ALA A 148 18.73 -14.65 -6.99
N CYS A 149 18.09 -14.78 -5.83
CA CYS A 149 16.75 -14.19 -5.59
C CYS A 149 16.76 -12.66 -5.69
N VAL A 150 17.71 -12.00 -5.04
CA VAL A 150 17.86 -10.54 -5.14
C VAL A 150 18.06 -10.12 -6.60
N LYS A 151 18.88 -10.84 -7.35
CA LYS A 151 19.13 -10.56 -8.76
C LYS A 151 17.84 -10.61 -9.60
N LEU A 152 16.97 -11.61 -9.37
CA LEU A 152 15.67 -11.68 -10.08
C LEU A 152 14.80 -10.45 -9.82
N ILE A 153 14.73 -10.00 -8.56
CA ILE A 153 13.99 -8.80 -8.17
C ILE A 153 14.59 -7.56 -8.83
N VAL A 154 15.91 -7.41 -8.76
CA VAL A 154 16.63 -6.25 -9.30
C VAL A 154 16.54 -6.19 -10.82
N ASP A 155 16.67 -7.32 -11.52
CA ASP A 155 16.53 -7.38 -12.97
C ASP A 155 15.12 -6.96 -13.40
N ARG A 156 14.08 -7.47 -12.73
CA ARG A 156 12.69 -7.07 -12.99
C ARG A 156 12.45 -5.60 -12.70
N ALA A 157 12.94 -5.10 -11.57
CA ALA A 157 12.82 -3.69 -11.22
C ALA A 157 13.52 -2.77 -12.23
N ALA A 158 14.71 -3.15 -12.68
CA ALA A 158 15.46 -2.38 -13.66
C ALA A 158 14.77 -2.36 -15.03
N GLU A 159 14.09 -3.43 -15.45
CA GLU A 159 13.27 -3.44 -16.66
C GLU A 159 12.10 -2.46 -16.59
N GLU A 160 11.37 -2.48 -15.48
CA GLU A 160 10.20 -1.63 -15.31
C GLU A 160 10.59 -0.15 -15.15
N TYR A 161 11.62 0.14 -14.35
CA TYR A 161 12.08 1.52 -14.13
C TYR A 161 12.85 2.10 -15.33
N ALA A 162 13.42 1.28 -16.22
CA ALA A 162 13.96 1.75 -17.48
C ALA A 162 12.93 2.54 -18.30
N ARG A 163 11.65 2.19 -18.18
CA ARG A 163 10.57 2.82 -18.96
C ARG A 163 10.42 4.31 -18.65
N TYR A 164 10.39 4.72 -17.38
CA TYR A 164 10.26 6.14 -17.06
C TYR A 164 11.54 6.92 -17.39
N LEU A 165 12.72 6.30 -17.25
CA LEU A 165 13.98 6.92 -17.59
C LEU A 165 14.09 7.24 -19.08
N GLN A 166 13.51 6.41 -19.94
CA GLN A 166 13.47 6.64 -21.39
C GLN A 166 12.60 7.84 -21.79
N HIS A 167 11.67 8.28 -20.91
CA HIS A 167 10.88 9.49 -21.13
C HIS A 167 11.62 10.78 -20.74
N ILE A 168 12.75 10.69 -20.02
CA ILE A 168 13.54 11.84 -19.63
C ILE A 168 14.45 12.22 -20.79
N PRO A 169 14.29 13.42 -21.39
CA PRO A 169 15.17 13.85 -22.47
C PRO A 169 16.59 14.10 -21.96
N SER A 170 17.58 13.85 -22.78
CA SER A 170 18.98 14.09 -22.45
C SER A 170 19.34 15.57 -22.40
N GLU A 171 18.59 16.42 -23.11
CA GLU A 171 18.80 17.88 -23.19
C GLU A 171 17.46 18.61 -23.39
N GLY A 172 17.41 19.88 -22.99
CA GLY A 172 16.27 20.76 -23.24
C GLY A 172 15.39 21.01 -22.00
N VAL A 173 14.43 21.93 -22.18
CA VAL A 173 13.46 22.29 -21.14
C VAL A 173 12.32 21.28 -21.15
N LEU A 174 12.01 20.73 -19.98
CA LEU A 174 10.88 19.82 -19.81
C LEU A 174 9.56 20.59 -19.84
N HIS A 175 8.66 20.17 -20.71
CA HIS A 175 7.29 20.66 -20.71
C HIS A 175 6.40 19.84 -19.78
N GLU A 176 5.31 20.42 -19.29
CA GLU A 176 4.40 19.80 -18.32
C GLU A 176 3.90 18.41 -18.78
N GLU A 177 3.60 18.25 -20.07
CA GLU A 177 3.13 16.99 -20.63
C GLU A 177 4.20 15.88 -20.55
N GLN A 178 5.47 16.23 -20.77
CA GLN A 178 6.59 15.30 -20.61
C GLN A 178 6.77 14.89 -19.15
N VAL A 179 6.66 15.85 -18.21
CA VAL A 179 6.71 15.55 -16.78
C VAL A 179 5.57 14.60 -16.38
N ARG A 180 4.35 14.85 -16.85
CA ARG A 180 3.21 13.94 -16.63
C ARG A 180 3.48 12.53 -17.18
N SER A 181 4.07 12.43 -18.35
CA SER A 181 4.45 11.15 -18.99
C SER A 181 5.48 10.37 -18.17
N ILE A 182 6.52 11.07 -17.68
CA ILE A 182 7.54 10.49 -16.78
C ILE A 182 6.90 9.93 -15.53
N PHE A 183 6.05 10.72 -14.85
CA PHE A 183 5.34 10.27 -13.64
C PHE A 183 4.35 9.15 -13.92
N ALA A 184 3.63 9.16 -15.03
CA ALA A 184 2.74 8.08 -15.43
C ALA A 184 3.51 6.76 -15.61
N ALA A 185 4.67 6.80 -16.29
CA ALA A 185 5.52 5.63 -16.44
C ALA A 185 6.14 5.16 -15.12
N PHE A 186 6.60 6.08 -14.27
CA PHE A 186 7.16 5.78 -12.96
C PHE A 186 6.12 5.18 -12.00
N ASN A 187 4.87 5.65 -12.06
CA ASN A 187 3.79 5.20 -11.18
C ASN A 187 3.18 3.84 -11.56
N ARG A 188 3.62 3.23 -12.67
CA ARG A 188 3.10 1.92 -13.11
C ARG A 188 3.40 0.80 -12.13
N ILE A 189 4.51 0.89 -11.40
CA ILE A 189 4.96 -0.17 -10.49
C ILE A 189 5.57 0.41 -9.23
N ARG A 190 5.41 -0.32 -8.13
CA ARG A 190 6.10 -0.10 -6.87
C ARG A 190 6.55 -1.44 -6.31
N PHE A 191 7.80 -1.52 -5.90
CA PHE A 191 8.33 -2.66 -5.17
C PHE A 191 8.19 -2.37 -3.68
N LEU A 192 7.47 -3.24 -2.99
CA LEU A 192 7.25 -3.13 -1.55
C LEU A 192 8.05 -4.23 -0.85
N THR A 193 8.68 -3.89 0.24
CA THR A 193 9.37 -4.84 1.11
C THR A 193 9.02 -4.56 2.57
N ALA A 194 8.95 -5.61 3.38
CA ALA A 194 8.72 -5.50 4.81
C ALA A 194 9.96 -5.06 5.60
N LEU A 195 11.14 -5.12 4.99
CA LEU A 195 12.43 -4.86 5.64
C LEU A 195 13.01 -3.52 5.19
N ARG A 196 13.59 -2.78 6.12
CA ARG A 196 14.36 -1.57 5.82
C ARG A 196 15.81 -1.89 5.47
N VAL A 197 16.42 -2.78 6.22
CA VAL A 197 17.84 -3.16 6.15
C VAL A 197 17.96 -4.62 5.75
N GLY A 198 19.11 -5.01 5.19
CA GLY A 198 19.40 -6.36 4.70
C GLY A 198 19.22 -6.51 3.20
N GLU A 199 19.60 -7.66 2.65
CA GLU A 199 19.65 -7.94 1.21
C GLU A 199 18.30 -7.69 0.50
N PHE A 200 17.18 -7.97 1.19
CA PHE A 200 15.82 -7.74 0.70
C PHE A 200 15.19 -6.44 1.25
N GLY A 201 16.00 -5.61 1.93
CA GLY A 201 15.55 -4.35 2.51
C GLY A 201 15.53 -3.20 1.50
N VAL A 202 14.74 -2.16 1.82
CA VAL A 202 14.59 -0.95 0.98
C VAL A 202 15.93 -0.36 0.59
N GLU A 203 16.87 -0.23 1.55
CA GLU A 203 18.15 0.44 1.33
C GLU A 203 19.00 -0.32 0.31
N GLN A 204 19.17 -1.63 0.50
CA GLN A 204 20.00 -2.44 -0.39
C GLN A 204 19.36 -2.66 -1.77
N LEU A 205 18.04 -2.85 -1.82
CA LEU A 205 17.35 -3.01 -3.10
C LEU A 205 17.41 -1.72 -3.93
N ASN A 206 17.25 -0.55 -3.32
CA ASN A 206 17.37 0.74 -4.03
C ASN A 206 18.77 0.92 -4.63
N LEU A 207 19.83 0.60 -3.85
CA LEU A 207 21.20 0.68 -4.34
C LEU A 207 21.45 -0.30 -5.50
N ALA A 208 21.01 -1.54 -5.35
CA ALA A 208 21.19 -2.58 -6.37
C ALA A 208 20.44 -2.26 -7.67
N ILE A 209 19.21 -1.73 -7.57
CA ILE A 209 18.42 -1.30 -8.74
C ILE A 209 19.09 -0.11 -9.43
N ALA A 210 19.51 0.91 -8.68
CA ALA A 210 20.20 2.07 -9.25
C ALA A 210 21.50 1.66 -9.96
N GLU A 211 22.30 0.80 -9.33
CA GLU A 211 23.52 0.28 -9.92
C GLU A 211 23.27 -0.55 -11.18
N LYS A 212 22.23 -1.37 -11.20
CA LYS A 212 21.81 -2.12 -12.39
C LYS A 212 21.40 -1.20 -13.54
N LEU A 213 20.66 -0.13 -13.24
CA LEU A 213 20.29 0.89 -14.22
C LEU A 213 21.51 1.67 -14.73
N ARG A 214 22.50 1.95 -13.87
CA ARG A 214 23.79 2.55 -14.24
C ARG A 214 24.56 1.64 -15.18
N GLN A 215 24.66 0.33 -14.89
CA GLN A 215 25.29 -0.66 -15.77
C GLN A 215 24.61 -0.73 -17.15
N LYS A 216 23.30 -0.53 -17.19
CA LYS A 216 22.53 -0.40 -18.45
C LYS A 216 22.70 0.98 -19.13
N ARG A 217 23.51 1.88 -18.61
CA ARG A 217 23.75 3.25 -19.09
C ARG A 217 22.48 4.12 -19.11
N LEU A 218 21.52 3.81 -18.26
CA LEU A 218 20.27 4.58 -18.10
C LEU A 218 20.38 5.63 -17.01
N LEU A 219 21.34 5.48 -16.09
CA LEU A 219 21.65 6.44 -15.04
C LEU A 219 23.14 6.78 -15.08
N GLN A 220 23.47 8.00 -14.67
CA GLN A 220 24.85 8.47 -14.53
C GLN A 220 25.05 9.05 -13.12
N PHE A 221 25.87 8.40 -12.33
CA PHE A 221 26.31 8.84 -11.00
C PHE A 221 27.64 8.18 -10.64
N HIS A 222 28.43 8.85 -9.80
CA HIS A 222 29.73 8.35 -9.35
C HIS A 222 29.70 7.83 -7.93
N GLN A 223 28.81 8.40 -7.10
CA GLN A 223 28.66 8.03 -5.69
C GLN A 223 27.20 7.70 -5.36
N GLU A 224 26.96 6.75 -4.46
CA GLU A 224 25.62 6.26 -4.10
C GLU A 224 24.67 7.35 -3.62
N ARG A 225 25.17 8.38 -2.94
CA ARG A 225 24.37 9.49 -2.41
C ARG A 225 24.28 10.71 -3.33
N GLU A 226 24.87 10.64 -4.50
CA GLU A 226 24.85 11.71 -5.48
C GLU A 226 23.44 11.98 -6.00
N TRP A 227 23.17 13.25 -6.33
CA TRP A 227 21.99 13.63 -7.09
C TRP A 227 22.23 13.35 -8.56
N TYR A 228 21.36 12.57 -9.17
CA TYR A 228 21.43 12.23 -10.59
C TYR A 228 20.06 12.35 -11.23
N ILE A 229 20.01 12.67 -12.51
CA ILE A 229 18.79 12.80 -13.29
C ILE A 229 18.03 11.46 -13.26
N GLY A 230 16.74 11.53 -12.97
CA GLY A 230 15.89 10.37 -12.81
C GLY A 230 15.85 9.79 -11.39
N LYS A 231 16.58 10.39 -10.41
CA LYS A 231 16.55 9.89 -9.02
C LYS A 231 15.20 10.13 -8.36
N PRO A 232 14.51 9.07 -7.90
CA PRO A 232 13.31 9.24 -7.09
C PRO A 232 13.66 9.74 -5.69
N ILE A 233 12.83 10.63 -5.17
CA ILE A 233 13.01 11.27 -3.87
C ILE A 233 11.68 11.17 -3.12
N MET A 234 11.72 10.77 -1.86
CA MET A 234 10.55 10.76 -1.00
C MET A 234 10.65 11.87 0.05
N VAL A 235 9.60 12.63 0.19
CA VAL A 235 9.44 13.62 1.26
C VAL A 235 9.16 12.86 2.56
N THR A 236 9.99 13.08 3.57
CA THR A 236 9.89 12.36 4.86
C THR A 236 9.27 13.21 5.97
N GLN A 237 9.07 14.49 5.73
CA GLN A 237 8.43 15.42 6.67
C GLN A 237 7.54 16.40 5.90
N ASN A 238 6.44 16.83 6.56
CA ASN A 238 5.57 17.84 5.98
C ASN A 238 6.27 19.19 5.87
N ASP A 239 6.19 19.80 4.70
CA ASP A 239 6.57 21.19 4.46
C ASP A 239 5.38 21.95 3.86
N SER A 240 4.61 22.58 4.74
CA SER A 240 3.42 23.35 4.31
C SER A 240 3.77 24.57 3.47
N GLY A 241 4.99 25.13 3.62
CA GLY A 241 5.46 26.27 2.83
C GLY A 241 5.72 25.90 1.37
N ALA A 242 6.23 24.71 1.14
CA ALA A 242 6.46 24.18 -0.20
C ALA A 242 5.26 23.37 -0.75
N GLY A 243 4.20 23.16 0.05
CA GLY A 243 3.06 22.30 -0.32
C GLY A 243 3.42 20.83 -0.44
N LEU A 244 4.47 20.37 0.25
CA LEU A 244 4.95 19.00 0.23
C LEU A 244 4.56 18.26 1.51
N TYR A 245 4.14 17.01 1.37
CA TYR A 245 3.70 16.18 2.48
C TYR A 245 4.52 14.90 2.61
N ASN A 246 4.60 14.39 3.83
CA ASN A 246 5.26 13.12 4.09
C ASN A 246 4.65 12.00 3.23
N GLY A 247 5.49 11.30 2.48
CA GLY A 247 5.11 10.26 1.53
C GLY A 247 4.98 10.75 0.09
N ASP A 248 5.05 12.07 -0.17
CA ASP A 248 5.11 12.57 -1.54
C ASP A 248 6.40 12.10 -2.22
N ILE A 249 6.28 11.76 -3.50
CA ILE A 249 7.41 11.28 -4.29
C ILE A 249 7.66 12.25 -5.45
N GLY A 250 8.88 12.76 -5.49
CA GLY A 250 9.41 13.52 -6.59
C GLY A 250 10.43 12.73 -7.42
N ILE A 251 10.79 13.26 -8.59
CA ILE A 251 11.88 12.77 -9.41
C ILE A 251 12.80 13.95 -9.71
N TYR A 252 14.09 13.80 -9.45
CA TYR A 252 15.07 14.82 -9.80
C TYR A 252 15.29 14.80 -11.32
N LEU A 253 14.96 15.89 -12.00
CA LEU A 253 15.02 16.02 -13.45
C LEU A 253 16.10 16.99 -13.95
N GLY A 254 16.95 17.45 -13.04
CA GLY A 254 17.97 18.46 -13.33
C GLY A 254 17.41 19.91 -13.27
N HIS A 255 18.24 20.87 -13.63
CA HIS A 255 17.89 22.28 -13.77
C HIS A 255 17.80 22.64 -15.25
#